data_5377cf8342a65e7c6d2e259b5e83144a
#
_entry.id   5377cf8342a65e7c6d2e259b5e83144a
#
_cell.length_a   1.000
_cell.length_b   1.000
_cell.length_c   1.000
_cell.angle_alpha   90.00
_cell.angle_beta   90.00
_cell.angle_gamma   90.00
#
_symmetry.space_group_name_H-M   'P 1'
#
loop_
_entity.id
_entity.type
_entity.pdbx_description
1 polymer ?
#
loop_
_entity_poly.entity_id
_entity_poly.type
_entity_poly.pdbx_seq_one_letter_code
_entity_poly.pdbx_strand_id
1 'polypeptide(L)'
;ATYGHTGNGIDNAGYFSWKYRVYEADVINYYWLRCPNNTRAMRYAEVLLLAAEASLQSGNASKAVDYVNKVRNRAQLPALGSVSMDDIKKEKRLELWMEGCRYQDLIRWGDAATVLAKRGQERPALYKDGRVSWNEQKNASAGFKSGKHELLPFPATEMNVNKNMTQNPGW
;
A
#
# COMPACT_ATOMS: atom_id res chain seq x y z
N ALA A 1 -9.37 7.43 -19.60
CA ALA A 1 -10.71 6.85 -19.67
C ALA A 1 -11.44 7.20 -18.38
N THR A 2 -12.44 8.06 -18.48
CA THR A 2 -13.38 8.35 -17.40
C THR A 2 -14.34 7.17 -17.34
N TYR A 3 -14.17 6.31 -16.36
CA TYR A 3 -15.15 5.28 -16.08
C TYR A 3 -16.38 5.92 -15.49
N GLY A 4 -17.47 5.92 -16.29
CA GLY A 4 -18.72 6.52 -15.90
C GLY A 4 -19.32 5.81 -14.71
N HIS A 5 -19.59 6.56 -13.66
CA HIS A 5 -20.37 6.13 -12.54
C HIS A 5 -21.70 6.86 -12.45
N THR A 6 -22.69 6.08 -12.17
CA THR A 6 -24.05 6.50 -11.90
C THR A 6 -24.08 7.38 -10.65
N GLY A 7 -24.51 8.60 -10.75
CA GLY A 7 -25.04 9.56 -9.75
C GLY A 7 -24.46 9.66 -8.33
N ASN A 8 -24.03 8.58 -7.76
CA ASN A 8 -23.45 8.52 -6.42
C ASN A 8 -21.93 8.46 -6.55
N GLY A 9 -21.20 9.24 -5.79
CA GLY A 9 -19.74 9.24 -5.81
C GLY A 9 -19.17 7.83 -5.59
N ILE A 10 -18.03 7.54 -6.22
CA ILE A 10 -17.27 6.33 -5.92
C ILE A 10 -16.36 6.57 -4.73
N ASP A 11 -16.19 5.54 -3.89
CA ASP A 11 -15.35 5.58 -2.68
C ASP A 11 -13.84 5.66 -2.96
N ASN A 12 -13.46 6.34 -4.05
CA ASN A 12 -12.07 6.64 -4.38
C ASN A 12 -12.00 7.95 -5.17
N ALA A 13 -10.82 8.52 -5.25
CA ALA A 13 -10.57 9.75 -5.99
C ALA A 13 -10.42 9.54 -7.51
N GLY A 14 -10.92 8.44 -8.06
CA GLY A 14 -10.83 8.10 -9.48
C GLY A 14 -9.52 7.44 -9.90
N TYR A 15 -8.65 7.12 -8.95
CA TYR A 15 -7.40 6.40 -9.22
C TYR A 15 -7.59 4.90 -9.00
N PHE A 16 -7.03 4.10 -9.91
CA PHE A 16 -7.01 2.64 -9.79
C PHE A 16 -5.68 2.08 -10.32
N SER A 17 -5.34 0.87 -9.91
CA SER A 17 -4.09 0.25 -10.33
C SER A 17 -4.19 -0.25 -11.77
N TRP A 18 -3.37 0.34 -12.63
CA TRP A 18 -3.20 -0.14 -14.00
C TRP A 18 -2.38 -1.43 -14.09
N LYS A 19 -1.62 -1.75 -13.06
CA LYS A 19 -0.72 -2.92 -12.99
C LYS A 19 -1.47 -4.25 -12.98
N TYR A 20 -2.71 -4.26 -12.48
CA TYR A 20 -3.52 -5.46 -12.31
C TYR A 20 -4.75 -5.50 -13.22
N ARG A 21 -4.77 -4.65 -14.23
CA ARG A 21 -5.87 -4.70 -15.20
C ARG A 21 -5.87 -6.02 -15.97
N VAL A 22 -7.05 -6.51 -16.27
CA VAL A 22 -7.28 -7.59 -17.21
C VAL A 22 -7.78 -6.98 -18.50
N TYR A 23 -7.23 -7.39 -19.64
CA TYR A 23 -7.76 -6.98 -20.93
C TYR A 23 -9.00 -7.83 -21.26
N GLU A 24 -9.96 -7.24 -21.95
CA GLU A 24 -11.19 -7.95 -22.33
C GLU A 24 -10.90 -9.24 -23.13
N ALA A 25 -9.87 -9.22 -23.97
CA ALA A 25 -9.42 -10.39 -24.71
C ALA A 25 -8.90 -11.54 -23.85
N ASP A 26 -8.45 -11.24 -22.63
CA ASP A 26 -7.90 -12.23 -21.69
C ASP A 26 -8.96 -12.76 -20.71
N VAL A 27 -10.18 -12.22 -20.76
CA VAL A 27 -11.30 -12.68 -19.92
C VAL A 27 -11.89 -13.95 -20.53
N ILE A 28 -11.44 -15.10 -20.03
CA ILE A 28 -11.82 -16.43 -20.56
C ILE A 28 -13.28 -16.78 -20.23
N ASN A 29 -13.88 -16.17 -19.22
CA ASN A 29 -15.30 -16.32 -18.87
C ASN A 29 -15.72 -15.14 -17.98
N TYR A 30 -16.94 -14.64 -18.16
CA TYR A 30 -17.57 -13.57 -17.38
C TYR A 30 -17.78 -13.92 -15.88
N TYR A 31 -17.05 -14.88 -15.34
CA TYR A 31 -17.10 -15.21 -13.93
C TYR A 31 -16.18 -14.27 -13.15
N TRP A 32 -16.75 -13.47 -12.31
CA TRP A 32 -16.19 -12.41 -11.48
C TRP A 32 -14.93 -12.79 -10.67
N LEU A 33 -14.66 -14.06 -10.48
CA LEU A 33 -13.59 -14.57 -9.65
C LEU A 33 -12.41 -15.17 -10.43
N ARG A 34 -12.46 -15.17 -11.76
CA ARG A 34 -11.37 -15.71 -12.58
C ARG A 34 -10.56 -14.58 -13.22
N CYS A 35 -9.52 -14.16 -12.50
CA CYS A 35 -8.52 -13.25 -13.03
C CYS A 35 -7.36 -14.08 -13.60
N PRO A 36 -6.98 -13.94 -14.88
CA PRO A 36 -5.84 -14.66 -15.46
C PRO A 36 -4.49 -14.14 -14.94
N ASN A 37 -4.48 -13.00 -14.27
CA ASN A 37 -3.26 -12.41 -13.73
C ASN A 37 -2.78 -13.16 -12.49
N ASN A 38 -1.54 -13.57 -12.49
CA ASN A 38 -0.90 -14.13 -11.30
C ASN A 38 -0.81 -13.09 -10.20
N THR A 39 -1.14 -13.48 -8.97
CA THR A 39 -0.88 -12.68 -7.79
C THR A 39 0.63 -12.57 -7.58
N ARG A 40 1.14 -11.34 -7.57
CA ARG A 40 2.56 -11.08 -7.36
C ARG A 40 2.79 -10.88 -5.86
N ALA A 41 3.39 -11.86 -5.22
CA ALA A 41 3.74 -11.77 -3.79
C ALA A 41 4.87 -10.77 -3.55
N MET A 42 5.86 -10.72 -4.45
CA MET A 42 7.00 -9.79 -4.40
C MET A 42 7.50 -9.51 -5.81
N ARG A 43 7.99 -8.30 -6.04
CA ARG A 43 8.64 -7.91 -7.31
C ARG A 43 10.10 -7.54 -7.10
N TYR A 44 10.90 -7.66 -8.15
CA TYR A 44 12.31 -7.30 -8.11
C TYR A 44 12.54 -5.83 -7.69
N ALA A 45 11.64 -4.91 -8.05
CA ALA A 45 11.70 -3.52 -7.59
C ALA A 45 11.60 -3.41 -6.05
N GLU A 46 10.77 -4.23 -5.40
CA GLU A 46 10.69 -4.28 -3.95
C GLU A 46 12.00 -4.79 -3.33
N VAL A 47 12.58 -5.85 -3.90
CA VAL A 47 13.89 -6.38 -3.46
C VAL A 47 14.96 -5.30 -3.56
N LEU A 48 15.02 -4.56 -4.68
CA LEU A 48 15.97 -3.47 -4.86
C LEU A 48 15.78 -2.35 -3.82
N LEU A 49 14.55 -1.97 -3.53
CA LEU A 49 14.28 -0.91 -2.55
C LEU A 49 14.54 -1.35 -1.11
N LEU A 50 14.30 -2.62 -0.77
CA LEU A 50 14.72 -3.21 0.50
C LEU A 50 16.25 -3.27 0.62
N ALA A 51 16.94 -3.64 -0.46
CA ALA A 51 18.40 -3.66 -0.51
C ALA A 51 18.99 -2.24 -0.41
N ALA A 52 18.33 -1.23 -1.00
CA ALA A 52 18.71 0.16 -0.85
C ALA A 52 18.62 0.64 0.61
N GLU A 53 17.51 0.32 1.26
CA GLU A 53 17.30 0.62 2.67
C GLU A 53 18.36 -0.02 3.57
N ALA A 54 18.57 -1.33 3.40
CA ALA A 54 19.59 -2.07 4.16
C ALA A 54 21.00 -1.51 3.93
N SER A 55 21.34 -1.17 2.67
CA SER A 55 22.62 -0.58 2.33
C SER A 55 22.82 0.79 2.97
N LEU A 56 21.80 1.63 2.94
CA LEU A 56 21.86 2.94 3.58
C LEU A 56 22.06 2.83 5.09
N GLN A 57 21.29 1.97 5.75
CA GLN A 57 21.39 1.74 7.19
C GLN A 57 22.72 1.10 7.62
N SER A 58 23.36 0.32 6.74
CA SER A 58 24.70 -0.25 6.99
C SER A 58 25.85 0.71 6.63
N GLY A 59 25.55 1.97 6.28
CA GLY A 59 26.57 2.97 5.93
C GLY A 59 27.05 2.92 4.48
N ASN A 60 26.51 2.06 3.63
CA ASN A 60 26.87 1.96 2.22
C ASN A 60 25.93 2.80 1.33
N ALA A 61 26.08 4.12 1.43
CA ALA A 61 25.22 5.06 0.71
C ALA A 61 25.32 4.94 -0.81
N SER A 62 26.53 4.66 -1.35
CA SER A 62 26.72 4.49 -2.79
C SER A 62 25.86 3.35 -3.34
N LYS A 63 25.85 2.21 -2.64
CA LYS A 63 25.06 1.05 -3.04
C LYS A 63 23.56 1.29 -2.93
N ALA A 64 23.14 2.08 -1.94
CA ALA A 64 21.76 2.50 -1.82
C ALA A 64 21.32 3.35 -3.03
N VAL A 65 22.14 4.30 -3.46
CA VAL A 65 21.91 5.11 -4.66
C VAL A 65 21.79 4.24 -5.91
N ASP A 66 22.67 3.27 -6.08
CA ASP A 66 22.65 2.36 -7.23
C ASP A 66 21.34 1.55 -7.31
N TYR A 67 20.87 1.03 -6.19
CA TYR A 67 19.62 0.26 -6.15
C TYR A 67 18.39 1.12 -6.44
N VAL A 68 18.28 2.30 -5.84
CA VAL A 68 17.19 3.24 -6.13
C VAL A 68 17.20 3.65 -7.58
N ASN A 69 18.37 3.98 -8.13
CA ASN A 69 18.48 4.42 -9.51
C ASN A 69 18.14 3.33 -10.53
N LYS A 70 18.33 2.05 -10.22
CA LYS A 70 17.82 0.96 -11.06
C LYS A 70 16.30 0.99 -11.21
N VAL A 71 15.57 1.26 -10.11
CA VAL A 71 14.11 1.39 -10.14
C VAL A 71 13.70 2.63 -10.93
N ARG A 72 14.33 3.77 -10.64
CA ARG A 72 14.05 5.06 -11.31
C ARG A 72 14.35 5.00 -12.81
N ASN A 73 15.46 4.41 -13.21
CA ASN A 73 15.83 4.26 -14.63
C ASN A 73 14.77 3.43 -15.39
N ARG A 74 14.30 2.34 -14.83
CA ARG A 74 13.21 1.57 -15.43
C ARG A 74 11.94 2.42 -15.60
N ALA A 75 11.66 3.32 -14.67
CA ALA A 75 10.53 4.24 -14.72
C ALA A 75 10.82 5.51 -15.56
N GLN A 76 11.98 5.60 -16.23
CA GLN A 76 12.42 6.74 -17.01
C GLN A 76 12.48 8.05 -16.18
N LEU A 77 12.81 7.94 -14.90
CA LEU A 77 12.99 9.08 -14.01
C LEU A 77 14.48 9.46 -13.92
N PRO A 78 14.80 10.73 -13.70
CA PRO A 78 16.18 11.18 -13.49
C PRO A 78 16.83 10.45 -12.31
N ALA A 79 18.10 10.09 -12.47
CA ALA A 79 18.88 9.49 -11.39
C ALA A 79 19.09 10.49 -10.25
N LEU A 80 19.20 9.95 -9.03
CA LEU A 80 19.55 10.71 -7.83
C LEU A 80 21.07 10.60 -7.59
N GLY A 81 21.69 11.69 -7.20
CA GLY A 81 23.11 11.72 -6.81
C GLY A 81 23.35 11.25 -5.37
N SER A 82 22.34 11.36 -4.52
CA SER A 82 22.32 10.86 -3.14
C SER A 82 20.93 10.39 -2.78
N VAL A 83 20.83 9.57 -1.75
CA VAL A 83 19.56 8.99 -1.30
C VAL A 83 19.48 9.02 0.21
N SER A 84 18.40 9.55 0.74
CA SER A 84 18.01 9.49 2.16
C SER A 84 16.99 8.39 2.40
N MET A 85 16.69 8.10 3.67
CA MET A 85 15.58 7.19 4.02
C MET A 85 14.25 7.70 3.50
N ASP A 86 14.02 9.00 3.52
CA ASP A 86 12.77 9.60 3.03
C ASP A 86 12.62 9.43 1.52
N ASP A 87 13.72 9.51 0.77
CA ASP A 87 13.72 9.22 -0.67
C ASP A 87 13.36 7.76 -0.94
N ILE A 88 13.93 6.82 -0.18
CA ILE A 88 13.62 5.39 -0.29
C ILE A 88 12.14 5.12 0.06
N LYS A 89 11.65 5.69 1.17
CA LYS A 89 10.26 5.59 1.60
C LYS A 89 9.31 6.12 0.52
N LYS A 90 9.65 7.26 -0.08
CA LYS A 90 8.88 7.89 -1.16
C LYS A 90 8.89 7.03 -2.42
N GLU A 91 10.06 6.58 -2.86
CA GLU A 91 10.19 5.73 -4.05
C GLU A 91 9.41 4.42 -3.86
N LYS A 92 9.52 3.78 -2.69
CA LYS A 92 8.80 2.56 -2.35
C LYS A 92 7.28 2.76 -2.38
N ARG A 93 6.80 3.89 -1.84
CA ARG A 93 5.37 4.24 -1.86
C ARG A 93 4.84 4.40 -3.27
N LEU A 94 5.60 5.02 -4.17
CA LEU A 94 5.16 5.30 -5.54
C LEU A 94 5.28 4.06 -6.43
N GLU A 95 6.42 3.37 -6.36
CA GLU A 95 6.69 2.18 -7.18
C GLU A 95 5.77 1.01 -6.83
N LEU A 96 5.52 0.79 -5.54
CA LEU A 96 4.74 -0.35 -5.04
C LEU A 96 3.30 0.03 -4.66
N TRP A 97 2.79 1.12 -5.22
CA TRP A 97 1.42 1.55 -4.98
C TRP A 97 0.41 0.46 -5.33
N MET A 98 -0.50 0.16 -4.39
CA MET A 98 -1.52 -0.89 -4.47
C MET A 98 -0.96 -2.35 -4.57
N GLU A 99 0.25 -2.58 -4.10
CA GLU A 99 0.86 -3.94 -4.08
C GLU A 99 0.88 -4.58 -2.68
N GLY A 100 0.21 -3.96 -1.71
CA GLY A 100 -0.03 -4.56 -0.39
C GLY A 100 1.07 -4.35 0.66
N CYS A 101 2.29 -3.96 0.28
CA CYS A 101 3.43 -3.88 1.21
C CYS A 101 3.45 -2.63 2.12
N ARG A 102 2.64 -1.59 1.80
CA ARG A 102 2.72 -0.27 2.47
C ARG A 102 2.48 -0.32 3.98
N TYR A 103 1.54 -1.15 4.43
CA TYR A 103 1.20 -1.23 5.85
C TYR A 103 2.35 -1.78 6.68
N GLN A 104 2.94 -2.87 6.24
CA GLN A 104 4.10 -3.50 6.88
C GLN A 104 5.30 -2.55 6.92
N ASP A 105 5.53 -1.81 5.84
CA ASP A 105 6.58 -0.81 5.79
C ASP A 105 6.37 0.30 6.83
N LEU A 106 5.17 0.83 6.93
CA LEU A 106 4.85 1.88 7.91
C LEU A 106 5.03 1.40 9.36
N ILE A 107 4.66 0.14 9.65
CA ILE A 107 4.87 -0.44 10.98
C ILE A 107 6.36 -0.57 11.29
N ARG A 108 7.13 -1.20 10.42
CA ARG A 108 8.56 -1.44 10.67
C ARG A 108 9.41 -0.17 10.68
N TRP A 109 8.96 0.92 10.04
CA TRP A 109 9.58 2.23 10.11
C TRP A 109 9.14 3.05 11.33
N GLY A 110 8.11 2.62 12.07
CA GLY A 110 7.52 3.36 13.17
C GLY A 110 6.62 4.53 12.73
N ASP A 111 6.31 4.63 11.42
CA ASP A 111 5.56 5.75 10.85
C ASP A 111 4.04 5.54 10.90
N ALA A 112 3.57 4.33 11.21
CA ALA A 112 2.16 3.95 11.09
C ALA A 112 1.23 4.84 11.93
N ALA A 113 1.60 5.13 13.17
CA ALA A 113 0.80 5.94 14.07
C ALA A 113 0.56 7.37 13.53
N THR A 114 1.57 7.95 12.89
CA THR A 114 1.47 9.29 12.29
C THR A 114 0.74 9.28 10.96
N VAL A 115 1.14 8.38 10.06
CA VAL A 115 0.64 8.37 8.67
C VAL A 115 -0.80 7.86 8.58
N LEU A 116 -1.18 6.94 9.45
CA LEU A 116 -2.50 6.29 9.43
C LEU A 116 -3.45 6.79 10.53
N ALA A 117 -3.06 7.79 11.32
CA ALA A 117 -3.86 8.31 12.44
C ALA A 117 -5.31 8.62 12.06
N LYS A 118 -5.52 9.24 10.91
CA LYS A 118 -6.85 9.65 10.40
C LYS A 118 -7.39 8.74 9.30
N ARG A 119 -6.71 7.64 9.00
CA ARG A 119 -7.12 6.76 7.90
C ARG A 119 -8.50 6.14 8.17
N GLY A 120 -9.40 6.26 7.21
CA GLY A 120 -10.78 5.78 7.33
C GLY A 120 -11.75 6.75 8.00
N GLN A 121 -11.28 7.90 8.50
CA GLN A 121 -12.16 8.98 9.02
C GLN A 121 -12.76 9.81 7.87
N GLU A 122 -12.08 9.85 6.74
CA GLU A 122 -12.52 10.54 5.53
C GLU A 122 -12.42 9.58 4.34
N ARG A 123 -13.39 9.64 3.45
CA ARG A 123 -13.39 8.87 2.20
C ARG A 123 -13.53 9.81 1.01
N PRO A 124 -12.64 9.71 0.01
CA PRO A 124 -12.82 10.47 -1.22
C PRO A 124 -13.94 9.87 -2.06
N ALA A 125 -14.76 10.74 -2.65
CA ALA A 125 -15.75 10.36 -3.63
C ALA A 125 -15.54 11.18 -4.91
N LEU A 126 -15.44 10.50 -6.06
CA LEU A 126 -15.36 11.12 -7.37
C LEU A 126 -16.76 11.20 -7.99
N TYR A 127 -17.18 12.40 -8.38
CA TYR A 127 -18.45 12.67 -9.04
C TYR A 127 -18.29 12.71 -10.56
N LYS A 128 -19.40 12.59 -11.29
CA LYS A 128 -19.41 12.62 -12.76
C LYS A 128 -18.85 13.91 -13.37
N ASP A 129 -18.96 15.01 -12.65
CA ASP A 129 -18.45 16.33 -13.03
C ASP A 129 -16.93 16.46 -12.81
N GLY A 130 -16.25 15.40 -12.35
CA GLY A 130 -14.81 15.38 -12.05
C GLY A 130 -14.46 15.94 -10.67
N ARG A 131 -15.44 16.43 -9.91
CA ARG A 131 -15.22 16.93 -8.56
C ARG A 131 -14.90 15.79 -7.61
N VAL A 132 -13.88 15.97 -6.77
CA VAL A 132 -13.58 15.10 -5.65
C VAL A 132 -14.10 15.75 -4.36
N SER A 133 -14.95 15.03 -3.64
CA SER A 133 -15.41 15.42 -2.31
C SER A 133 -14.86 14.43 -1.29
N TRP A 134 -14.35 14.93 -0.19
CA TRP A 134 -13.97 14.14 0.97
C TRP A 134 -15.20 13.99 1.86
N ASN A 135 -15.90 12.88 1.69
CA ASN A 135 -17.13 12.63 2.44
C ASN A 135 -16.78 12.39 3.91
N GLU A 136 -17.36 13.20 4.77
CA GLU A 136 -17.19 13.15 6.23
C GLU A 136 -17.95 11.96 6.85
N GLN A 137 -17.68 10.76 6.44
CA GLN A 137 -18.08 9.62 7.26
C GLN A 137 -17.15 9.53 8.45
N LYS A 138 -17.45 10.31 9.46
CA LYS A 138 -16.70 10.34 10.73
C LYS A 138 -16.90 9.04 11.47
N ASN A 139 -16.05 8.08 11.22
CA ASN A 139 -15.88 6.98 12.15
C ASN A 139 -14.76 7.38 13.13
N ALA A 140 -15.12 7.94 14.27
CA ALA A 140 -14.15 8.38 15.30
C ALA A 140 -13.27 7.23 15.83
N SER A 141 -13.68 5.98 15.62
CA SER A 141 -12.87 4.80 15.98
C SER A 141 -11.96 4.33 14.86
N ALA A 142 -12.08 4.90 13.63
CA ALA A 142 -11.17 4.60 12.53
C ALA A 142 -9.80 5.25 12.75
N GLY A 143 -8.80 4.69 12.10
CA GLY A 143 -7.41 5.13 12.21
C GLY A 143 -6.55 4.11 12.94
N PHE A 144 -5.25 4.34 12.85
CA PHE A 144 -4.27 3.49 13.52
C PHE A 144 -4.25 3.78 15.01
N LYS A 145 -4.26 2.75 15.83
CA LYS A 145 -4.13 2.81 17.29
C LYS A 145 -2.84 2.12 17.68
N SER A 146 -1.88 2.90 18.17
CA SER A 146 -0.62 2.36 18.67
C SER A 146 -0.85 1.44 19.87
N GLY A 147 -0.07 0.37 19.94
CA GLY A 147 -0.22 -0.70 20.93
C GLY A 147 -1.32 -1.72 20.58
N LYS A 148 -2.03 -1.52 19.46
CA LYS A 148 -3.07 -2.45 18.99
C LYS A 148 -2.83 -2.88 17.54
N HIS A 149 -2.71 -1.92 16.63
CA HIS A 149 -2.75 -2.20 15.20
C HIS A 149 -1.40 -2.60 14.61
N GLU A 150 -0.34 -2.64 15.40
CA GLU A 150 0.96 -3.21 14.97
C GLU A 150 0.86 -4.72 14.74
N LEU A 151 -0.05 -5.37 15.44
CA LEU A 151 -0.31 -6.81 15.31
C LEU A 151 -1.77 -7.06 14.97
N LEU A 152 -2.03 -8.10 14.21
CA LEU A 152 -3.38 -8.58 13.96
C LEU A 152 -3.90 -9.41 15.15
N PRO A 153 -5.22 -9.48 15.37
CA PRO A 153 -5.77 -10.38 16.39
C PRO A 153 -5.57 -11.84 15.99
N PHE A 154 -5.38 -12.70 16.97
CA PHE A 154 -5.55 -14.13 16.74
C PHE A 154 -7.01 -14.43 16.43
N PRO A 155 -7.28 -15.34 15.48
CA PRO A 155 -8.66 -15.76 15.19
C PRO A 155 -9.38 -16.29 16.42
N ALA A 156 -10.65 -15.94 16.58
CA ALA A 156 -11.45 -16.38 17.72
C ALA A 156 -11.55 -17.93 17.80
N THR A 157 -11.56 -18.60 16.67
CA THR A 157 -11.53 -20.06 16.59
C THR A 157 -10.29 -20.64 17.25
N GLU A 158 -9.11 -20.06 16.99
CA GLU A 158 -7.85 -20.50 17.58
C GLU A 158 -7.83 -20.24 19.09
N MET A 159 -8.27 -19.05 19.51
CA MET A 159 -8.39 -18.70 20.94
C MET A 159 -9.32 -19.64 21.71
N ASN A 160 -10.37 -20.14 21.06
CA ASN A 160 -11.31 -21.07 21.68
C ASN A 160 -10.74 -22.47 21.87
N VAL A 161 -9.88 -22.92 20.97
CA VAL A 161 -9.25 -24.24 21.02
C VAL A 161 -8.03 -24.26 21.94
N ASN A 162 -7.16 -23.27 21.79
CA ASN A 162 -5.90 -23.18 22.55
C ASN A 162 -6.07 -22.28 23.78
N LYS A 163 -6.39 -22.89 24.93
CA LYS A 163 -6.61 -22.17 26.20
C LYS A 163 -5.33 -21.52 26.79
N ASN A 164 -4.16 -21.88 26.29
CA ASN A 164 -2.89 -21.30 26.72
C ASN A 164 -2.49 -20.08 25.89
N MET A 165 -3.30 -19.72 24.89
CA MET A 165 -3.03 -18.57 24.04
C MET A 165 -3.60 -17.29 24.65
N THR A 166 -2.81 -16.23 24.65
CA THR A 166 -3.25 -14.88 25.04
C THR A 166 -3.37 -14.03 23.79
N GLN A 167 -4.44 -13.24 23.70
CA GLN A 167 -4.68 -12.34 22.58
C GLN A 167 -3.62 -11.23 22.49
N ASN A 168 -3.35 -10.77 21.29
CA ASN A 168 -2.48 -9.61 21.09
C ASN A 168 -3.02 -8.36 21.78
N PRO A 169 -2.15 -7.44 22.24
CA PRO A 169 -2.57 -6.25 22.96
C PRO A 169 -3.65 -5.45 22.23
N GLY A 170 -4.65 -5.01 22.97
CA GLY A 170 -5.72 -4.14 22.46
C GLY A 170 -6.85 -4.84 21.69
N TRP A 171 -6.81 -6.16 21.57
CA TRP A 171 -7.85 -6.98 20.88
C TRP A 171 -8.69 -7.81 21.83
#